data_83f78a04831b2fe057a363c3facdfd2d
#
_entry.id   83f78a04831b2fe057a363c3facdfd2d
#
_cell.length_a   1.000
_cell.length_b   1.000
_cell.length_c   1.000
_cell.angle_alpha   90.00
_cell.angle_beta   90.00
_cell.angle_gamma   90.00
#
_symmetry.space_group_name_H-M   'P 1'
#
loop_
_entity.id
_entity.type
_entity.pdbx_description
1 polymer ?
#
loop_
_entity_poly.entity_id
_entity_poly.type
_entity_poly.pdbx_seq_one_letter_code
_entity_poly.pdbx_strand_id
1 'polypeptide(L)'
;MITRRFWLKGVLVVLVSVASGCGTAGESDGVSTISGGPPPVFDDASRPNTIELVADPVTLPAFTMQTLDGRTLTDEDLRGKVTLVNFWATWCGPCRAEIPDLIKLQNRYPDQLQVIGVSTDEGPTQVVDDFSKQFGINYPIVMSTPELNRVFPGVMALPTSFIVDPDGRVVQTHVGLVPPGVLEQETRFLASIDADITVNLVDEDRHSLLVNAAYATEIPGLDLTSLTPDQRVTTLQRLNEELCNCGCKLTLAQCRINDAACGFSLPLAEAVVADVVSF
;
A
#
# COMPACT_ATOMS: atom_id res chain seq x y z
N MET A 1 32.03 -24.54 59.56
CA MET A 1 33.40 -24.05 59.87
C MET A 1 33.68 -22.88 58.96
N ILE A 2 34.01 -21.81 59.59
CA ILE A 2 34.68 -20.57 59.22
C ILE A 2 33.80 -19.51 58.57
N THR A 3 33.33 -18.69 59.43
CA THR A 3 32.96 -17.28 59.53
C THR A 3 34.07 -16.32 59.02
N ARG A 4 33.67 -15.14 58.45
CA ARG A 4 34.15 -13.77 58.75
C ARG A 4 33.53 -12.79 57.79
N ARG A 5 32.68 -11.91 58.20
CA ARG A 5 32.72 -10.65 58.94
C ARG A 5 33.19 -9.43 58.13
N PHE A 6 32.23 -8.47 57.97
CA PHE A 6 32.29 -7.02 58.11
C PHE A 6 33.39 -6.20 57.36
N TRP A 7 32.94 -5.17 56.65
CA TRP A 7 33.25 -3.76 56.99
C TRP A 7 32.29 -2.78 56.30
N LEU A 8 31.59 -2.00 57.13
CA LEU A 8 30.96 -0.73 56.77
C LEU A 8 32.05 0.33 56.70
N LYS A 9 31.99 1.23 55.71
CA LYS A 9 32.48 2.61 55.88
C LYS A 9 31.54 3.56 55.10
N GLY A 10 30.80 4.33 55.86
CA GLY A 10 30.14 5.55 55.40
C GLY A 10 31.12 6.73 55.41
N VAL A 11 30.92 7.66 54.52
CA VAL A 11 31.38 9.03 54.56
C VAL A 11 30.40 9.87 53.69
N LEU A 12 29.66 10.68 54.29
CA LEU A 12 29.65 12.08 54.53
C LEU A 12 29.03 12.93 53.39
N VAL A 13 27.91 13.49 53.74
CA VAL A 13 27.15 14.56 53.07
C VAL A 13 27.99 15.83 53.06
N VAL A 14 28.10 16.52 51.92
CA VAL A 14 28.39 17.94 51.84
C VAL A 14 27.35 18.62 50.99
N LEU A 15 26.48 19.36 51.68
CA LEU A 15 25.63 20.39 51.10
C LEU A 15 26.48 21.62 50.83
N VAL A 16 26.48 22.08 49.58
CA VAL A 16 26.88 23.43 49.26
C VAL A 16 25.74 24.13 48.49
N SER A 17 25.09 25.02 49.19
CA SER A 17 24.17 26.00 48.64
C SER A 17 25.01 27.19 48.17
N VAL A 18 24.85 27.59 46.91
CA VAL A 18 25.22 28.94 46.47
C VAL A 18 24.10 29.48 45.58
N ALA A 19 23.64 30.65 45.95
CA ALA A 19 22.55 31.40 45.36
C ALA A 19 23.05 32.31 44.22
N SER A 20 22.10 32.66 43.36
CA SER A 20 21.94 33.92 42.62
C SER A 20 22.90 34.24 41.48
N GLY A 21 22.33 34.36 40.28
CA GLY A 21 22.88 35.06 39.14
C GLY A 21 21.89 35.16 38.00
N CYS A 22 21.20 36.31 37.88
CA CYS A 22 20.47 36.71 36.68
C CYS A 22 21.40 36.85 35.47
N GLY A 23 21.00 36.35 34.31
CA GLY A 23 21.71 36.54 33.03
C GLY A 23 20.89 36.06 31.83
N THR A 24 20.18 36.98 31.21
CA THR A 24 19.87 37.19 29.77
C THR A 24 19.87 36.03 28.80
N ALA A 25 18.70 35.90 28.16
CA ALA A 25 18.42 35.54 26.75
C ALA A 25 19.49 34.75 25.96
N GLY A 26 19.15 33.51 25.67
CA GLY A 26 19.77 32.68 24.62
C GLY A 26 18.68 31.91 23.91
N GLU A 27 18.63 32.08 22.62
CA GLU A 27 17.80 31.40 21.64
C GLU A 27 17.79 29.89 21.89
N SER A 28 16.64 29.32 22.18
CA SER A 28 16.43 27.88 22.22
C SER A 28 15.90 27.44 20.87
N ASP A 29 16.76 26.83 20.09
CA ASP A 29 16.36 26.02 18.95
C ASP A 29 15.31 24.99 19.39
N GLY A 30 14.05 25.25 19.00
CA GLY A 30 12.92 24.40 19.27
C GLY A 30 13.03 23.14 18.42
N VAL A 31 13.59 22.08 18.99
CA VAL A 31 13.33 20.72 18.48
C VAL A 31 11.84 20.43 18.74
N SER A 32 11.02 20.66 17.72
CA SER A 32 9.64 20.16 17.69
C SER A 32 9.67 18.64 17.71
N THR A 33 9.49 18.06 18.88
CA THR A 33 9.07 16.69 18.99
C THR A 33 7.71 16.56 18.34
N ILE A 34 7.66 15.97 17.14
CA ILE A 34 6.42 15.52 16.53
C ILE A 34 5.86 14.44 17.45
N SER A 35 4.94 14.86 18.32
CA SER A 35 4.10 13.97 19.09
C SER A 35 3.24 13.21 18.07
N GLY A 36 3.60 11.98 17.77
CA GLY A 36 2.77 11.07 17.00
C GLY A 36 1.51 10.80 17.79
N GLY A 37 0.46 11.58 17.52
CA GLY A 37 -0.88 11.25 17.97
C GLY A 37 -1.28 9.87 17.42
N PRO A 38 -2.21 9.16 18.08
CA PRO A 38 -2.76 7.93 17.53
C PRO A 38 -3.32 8.22 16.13
N PRO A 39 -3.23 7.26 15.18
CA PRO A 39 -3.79 7.44 13.86
C PRO A 39 -5.27 7.83 14.00
N PRO A 40 -5.79 8.70 13.11
CA PRO A 40 -7.18 9.16 13.20
C PRO A 40 -8.10 7.93 13.23
N VAL A 41 -8.87 7.81 14.29
CA VAL A 41 -10.00 6.88 14.36
C VAL A 41 -11.05 7.52 13.49
N PHE A 42 -11.30 6.96 12.31
CA PHE A 42 -12.41 7.38 11.48
C PHE A 42 -13.70 6.91 12.16
N ASP A 43 -14.41 7.84 12.79
CA ASP A 43 -15.74 7.60 13.33
C ASP A 43 -16.67 7.18 12.19
N ASP A 44 -17.52 6.21 12.47
CA ASP A 44 -18.54 5.69 11.52
C ASP A 44 -19.44 6.80 10.93
N ALA A 45 -19.60 7.90 11.65
CA ALA A 45 -20.38 9.06 11.24
C ALA A 45 -19.72 9.96 10.17
N SER A 46 -18.44 9.77 9.86
CA SER A 46 -17.71 10.59 8.86
C SER A 46 -17.53 9.89 7.51
N ARG A 47 -18.08 8.69 7.34
CA ARG A 47 -18.00 7.95 6.07
C ARG A 47 -18.97 8.58 5.07
N PRO A 48 -18.55 8.94 3.86
CA PRO A 48 -19.49 9.33 2.84
C PRO A 48 -20.39 8.12 2.54
N ASN A 49 -21.71 8.25 2.69
CA ASN A 49 -22.67 7.20 2.33
C ASN A 49 -22.76 7.00 0.81
N THR A 50 -21.68 7.27 0.09
CA THR A 50 -21.65 7.25 -1.37
C THR A 50 -20.42 6.48 -1.82
N ILE A 51 -20.64 5.49 -2.68
CA ILE A 51 -19.58 4.75 -3.38
C ILE A 51 -19.68 5.00 -4.88
N GLU A 52 -18.62 4.77 -5.59
CA GLU A 52 -18.57 4.84 -7.05
C GLU A 52 -18.41 3.43 -7.62
N LEU A 53 -19.24 3.06 -8.57
CA LEU A 53 -19.14 1.81 -9.30
C LEU A 53 -19.17 2.09 -10.80
N VAL A 54 -18.54 1.25 -11.62
CA VAL A 54 -18.59 1.39 -13.07
C VAL A 54 -19.99 1.13 -13.60
N ALA A 55 -20.42 1.93 -14.59
CA ALA A 55 -21.75 1.82 -15.18
C ALA A 55 -21.94 0.51 -15.95
N ASP A 56 -20.89 0.08 -16.65
CA ASP A 56 -20.88 -1.13 -17.50
C ASP A 56 -19.84 -2.13 -16.99
N PRO A 57 -20.13 -2.91 -15.91
CA PRO A 57 -19.18 -3.83 -15.32
C PRO A 57 -18.82 -4.98 -16.26
N VAL A 58 -17.53 -5.32 -16.33
CA VAL A 58 -17.00 -6.36 -17.20
C VAL A 58 -17.01 -7.71 -16.48
N THR A 59 -17.64 -8.72 -17.10
CA THR A 59 -17.56 -10.10 -16.62
C THR A 59 -16.16 -10.68 -16.84
N LEU A 60 -15.58 -11.24 -15.78
CA LEU A 60 -14.28 -11.90 -15.88
C LEU A 60 -14.36 -13.10 -16.84
N PRO A 61 -13.37 -13.27 -17.72
CA PRO A 61 -13.25 -14.50 -18.54
C PRO A 61 -12.88 -15.69 -17.64
N ALA A 62 -13.00 -16.89 -18.16
CA ALA A 62 -12.49 -18.07 -17.47
C ALA A 62 -10.96 -18.00 -17.30
N PHE A 63 -10.47 -18.24 -16.09
CA PHE A 63 -9.05 -18.30 -15.77
C PHE A 63 -8.77 -19.25 -14.60
N THR A 64 -7.48 -19.52 -14.38
CA THR A 64 -7.03 -20.35 -13.26
C THR A 64 -5.80 -19.71 -12.62
N MET A 65 -5.71 -19.74 -11.29
CA MET A 65 -4.56 -19.27 -10.54
C MET A 65 -4.17 -20.27 -9.44
N GLN A 66 -2.86 -20.37 -9.19
CA GLN A 66 -2.30 -21.22 -8.14
C GLN A 66 -1.92 -20.37 -6.93
N THR A 67 -2.46 -20.70 -5.78
CA THR A 67 -2.11 -20.05 -4.52
C THR A 67 -0.77 -20.57 -3.99
N LEU A 68 -0.09 -19.78 -3.14
CA LEU A 68 1.17 -20.19 -2.52
C LEU A 68 1.01 -21.43 -1.61
N ASP A 69 -0.18 -21.64 -1.05
CA ASP A 69 -0.50 -22.85 -0.25
C ASP A 69 -0.90 -24.07 -1.10
N GLY A 70 -0.79 -23.98 -2.43
CA GLY A 70 -0.98 -25.09 -3.37
C GLY A 70 -2.42 -25.34 -3.82
N ARG A 71 -3.38 -24.49 -3.43
CA ARG A 71 -4.75 -24.57 -3.94
C ARG A 71 -4.84 -23.98 -5.34
N THR A 72 -5.81 -24.45 -6.11
CA THR A 72 -6.20 -23.85 -7.39
C THR A 72 -7.47 -23.03 -7.17
N LEU A 73 -7.48 -21.80 -7.64
CA LEU A 73 -8.65 -20.95 -7.73
C LEU A 73 -8.98 -20.66 -9.19
N THR A 74 -10.26 -20.55 -9.49
CA THR A 74 -10.81 -20.27 -10.82
C THR A 74 -11.73 -19.06 -10.77
N ASP A 75 -12.20 -18.58 -11.92
CA ASP A 75 -13.22 -17.52 -11.96
C ASP A 75 -14.52 -17.90 -11.24
N GLU A 76 -14.87 -19.20 -11.20
CA GLU A 76 -16.04 -19.69 -10.46
C GLU A 76 -15.89 -19.53 -8.94
N ASP A 77 -14.67 -19.61 -8.41
CA ASP A 77 -14.40 -19.41 -6.99
C ASP A 77 -14.54 -17.95 -6.55
N LEU A 78 -14.62 -17.02 -7.50
CA LEU A 78 -14.86 -15.59 -7.25
C LEU A 78 -16.36 -15.26 -7.22
N ARG A 79 -17.23 -16.21 -7.49
CA ARG A 79 -18.68 -16.01 -7.51
C ARG A 79 -19.32 -16.28 -6.15
N GLY A 80 -20.48 -15.68 -5.93
CA GLY A 80 -21.26 -15.84 -4.69
C GLY A 80 -20.78 -15.02 -3.50
N LYS A 81 -19.63 -14.36 -3.61
CA LYS A 81 -19.09 -13.41 -2.64
C LYS A 81 -18.56 -12.17 -3.35
N VAL A 82 -18.43 -11.08 -2.64
CA VAL A 82 -17.59 -9.97 -3.11
C VAL A 82 -16.15 -10.42 -3.08
N THR A 83 -15.41 -10.23 -4.17
CA THR A 83 -13.98 -10.56 -4.20
C THR A 83 -13.17 -9.29 -4.40
N LEU A 84 -12.18 -9.07 -3.52
CA LEU A 84 -11.20 -8.01 -3.63
C LEU A 84 -9.88 -8.65 -4.12
N VAL A 85 -9.50 -8.36 -5.37
CA VAL A 85 -8.23 -8.81 -5.95
C VAL A 85 -7.23 -7.67 -5.85
N ASN A 86 -6.26 -7.79 -4.94
CA ASN A 86 -5.28 -6.75 -4.64
C ASN A 86 -3.92 -7.11 -5.23
N PHE A 87 -3.44 -6.30 -6.16
CA PHE A 87 -2.09 -6.38 -6.71
C PHE A 87 -1.12 -5.60 -5.81
N TRP A 88 -0.06 -6.28 -5.38
CA TRP A 88 0.88 -5.76 -4.39
C TRP A 88 2.28 -6.35 -4.56
N ALA A 89 3.26 -5.85 -3.77
CA ALA A 89 4.59 -6.45 -3.67
C ALA A 89 5.16 -6.27 -2.26
N THR A 90 6.09 -7.14 -1.88
CA THR A 90 6.75 -7.12 -0.56
C THR A 90 7.55 -5.84 -0.32
N TRP A 91 8.13 -5.27 -1.37
CA TRP A 91 8.91 -4.03 -1.36
C TRP A 91 8.07 -2.75 -1.51
N CYS A 92 6.77 -2.86 -1.79
CA CYS A 92 5.87 -1.72 -1.96
C CYS A 92 5.44 -1.16 -0.59
N GLY A 93 5.93 0.00 -0.21
CA GLY A 93 5.63 0.66 1.06
C GLY A 93 4.13 0.87 1.32
N PRO A 94 3.38 1.51 0.38
CA PRO A 94 1.93 1.68 0.50
C PRO A 94 1.17 0.36 0.62
N CYS A 95 1.58 -0.68 -0.13
CA CYS A 95 0.94 -2.00 -0.04
C CYS A 95 1.08 -2.60 1.36
N ARG A 96 2.26 -2.47 1.96
CA ARG A 96 2.52 -2.93 3.34
C ARG A 96 1.65 -2.19 4.36
N ALA A 97 1.34 -0.93 4.12
CA ALA A 97 0.45 -0.13 4.97
C ALA A 97 -1.01 -0.59 4.87
N GLU A 98 -1.46 -1.09 3.72
CA GLU A 98 -2.83 -1.54 3.47
C GLU A 98 -3.12 -2.94 4.04
N ILE A 99 -2.14 -3.84 4.05
CA ILE A 99 -2.29 -5.25 4.48
C ILE A 99 -3.04 -5.42 5.81
N PRO A 100 -2.73 -4.68 6.90
CA PRO A 100 -3.45 -4.84 8.16
C PRO A 100 -4.96 -4.57 8.06
N ASP A 101 -5.36 -3.67 7.18
CA ASP A 101 -6.77 -3.33 7.00
C ASP A 101 -7.48 -4.37 6.12
N LEU A 102 -6.82 -4.92 5.11
CA LEU A 102 -7.32 -6.06 4.34
C LEU A 102 -7.50 -7.31 5.24
N ILE A 103 -6.58 -7.58 6.14
CA ILE A 103 -6.70 -8.67 7.14
C ILE A 103 -7.93 -8.45 8.03
N LYS A 104 -8.15 -7.24 8.54
CA LYS A 104 -9.32 -6.90 9.35
C LYS A 104 -10.60 -7.06 8.57
N LEU A 105 -10.62 -6.60 7.32
CA LEU A 105 -11.78 -6.68 6.44
C LEU A 105 -12.16 -8.14 6.15
N GLN A 106 -11.18 -8.99 5.81
CA GLN A 106 -11.39 -10.42 5.61
C GLN A 106 -11.93 -11.11 6.87
N ASN A 107 -11.40 -10.77 8.05
CA ASN A 107 -11.88 -11.31 9.32
C ASN A 107 -13.32 -10.87 9.65
N ARG A 108 -13.70 -9.64 9.28
CA ARG A 108 -15.00 -9.08 9.59
C ARG A 108 -16.10 -9.66 8.71
N TYR A 109 -15.79 -10.01 7.46
CA TYR A 109 -16.75 -10.48 6.47
C TYR A 109 -16.35 -11.83 5.84
N PRO A 110 -16.10 -12.89 6.62
CA PRO A 110 -15.53 -14.15 6.10
C PRO A 110 -16.46 -14.87 5.12
N ASP A 111 -17.76 -14.69 5.25
CA ASP A 111 -18.79 -15.34 4.41
C ASP A 111 -19.20 -14.48 3.21
N GLN A 112 -18.99 -13.17 3.27
CA GLN A 112 -19.45 -12.21 2.26
C GLN A 112 -18.33 -11.67 1.39
N LEU A 113 -17.09 -11.66 1.90
CA LEU A 113 -15.91 -11.16 1.22
C LEU A 113 -14.84 -12.24 1.09
N GLN A 114 -14.17 -12.24 -0.03
CA GLN A 114 -12.91 -12.93 -0.26
C GLN A 114 -11.85 -11.92 -0.71
N VAL A 115 -10.76 -11.82 0.01
CA VAL A 115 -9.57 -11.09 -0.44
C VAL A 115 -8.62 -12.07 -1.12
N ILE A 116 -8.01 -11.68 -2.24
CA ILE A 116 -6.94 -12.41 -2.94
C ILE A 116 -5.79 -11.45 -3.19
N GLY A 117 -4.63 -11.76 -2.64
CA GLY A 117 -3.42 -10.98 -2.90
C GLY A 117 -2.67 -11.51 -4.13
N VAL A 118 -2.48 -10.68 -5.15
CA VAL A 118 -1.66 -11.00 -6.32
C VAL A 118 -0.30 -10.32 -6.17
N SER A 119 0.72 -11.09 -5.83
CA SER A 119 2.08 -10.56 -5.69
C SER A 119 2.72 -10.36 -7.06
N THR A 120 3.26 -9.16 -7.28
CA THR A 120 4.05 -8.81 -8.46
C THR A 120 5.56 -8.93 -8.20
N ASP A 121 5.96 -9.53 -7.07
CA ASP A 121 7.36 -9.78 -6.77
C ASP A 121 7.99 -10.68 -7.84
N GLU A 122 9.21 -10.35 -8.22
CA GLU A 122 10.04 -11.17 -9.10
C GLU A 122 10.97 -12.05 -8.26
N GLY A 123 11.20 -13.29 -8.72
CA GLY A 123 12.11 -14.23 -8.06
C GLY A 123 11.41 -15.34 -7.27
N PRO A 124 12.07 -15.91 -6.24
CA PRO A 124 11.55 -17.06 -5.52
C PRO A 124 10.26 -16.75 -4.74
N THR A 125 9.24 -17.57 -4.91
CA THR A 125 7.95 -17.46 -4.19
C THR A 125 8.12 -17.52 -2.66
N GLN A 126 9.23 -18.10 -2.19
CA GLN A 126 9.55 -18.18 -0.76
C GLN A 126 9.63 -16.81 -0.09
N VAL A 127 10.10 -15.77 -0.80
CA VAL A 127 10.18 -14.40 -0.26
C VAL A 127 8.78 -13.88 0.09
N VAL A 128 7.82 -14.11 -0.79
CA VAL A 128 6.41 -13.71 -0.60
C VAL A 128 5.76 -14.56 0.50
N ASP A 129 6.04 -15.85 0.54
CA ASP A 129 5.51 -16.76 1.56
C ASP A 129 6.02 -16.39 2.96
N ASP A 130 7.32 -16.14 3.12
CA ASP A 130 7.90 -15.71 4.39
C ASP A 130 7.35 -14.35 4.84
N PHE A 131 7.21 -13.41 3.91
CA PHE A 131 6.60 -12.11 4.17
C PHE A 131 5.14 -12.27 4.64
N SER A 132 4.35 -13.11 3.96
CA SER A 132 2.95 -13.33 4.31
C SER A 132 2.78 -13.88 5.73
N LYS A 133 3.65 -14.81 6.12
CA LYS A 133 3.69 -15.35 7.49
C LYS A 133 4.09 -14.30 8.51
N GLN A 134 5.09 -13.47 8.19
CA GLN A 134 5.55 -12.39 9.07
C GLN A 134 4.46 -11.35 9.32
N PHE A 135 3.68 -10.99 8.30
CA PHE A 135 2.60 -10.01 8.40
C PHE A 135 1.27 -10.61 8.85
N GLY A 136 1.18 -11.93 8.99
CA GLY A 136 -0.04 -12.63 9.39
C GLY A 136 -1.17 -12.52 8.38
N ILE A 137 -0.85 -12.50 7.08
CA ILE A 137 -1.84 -12.44 5.99
C ILE A 137 -2.75 -13.66 6.07
N ASN A 138 -4.06 -13.44 6.14
CA ASN A 138 -5.09 -14.45 6.38
C ASN A 138 -5.94 -14.77 5.14
N TYR A 139 -5.50 -14.34 3.97
CA TYR A 139 -6.17 -14.55 2.69
C TYR A 139 -5.22 -15.19 1.66
N PRO A 140 -5.77 -15.84 0.60
CA PRO A 140 -4.95 -16.47 -0.43
C PRO A 140 -4.00 -15.49 -1.11
N ILE A 141 -2.78 -15.94 -1.37
CA ILE A 141 -1.81 -15.21 -2.18
C ILE A 141 -1.47 -16.04 -3.41
N VAL A 142 -1.39 -15.38 -4.54
CA VAL A 142 -0.95 -15.92 -5.82
C VAL A 142 0.19 -15.05 -6.37
N MET A 143 1.03 -15.62 -7.22
CA MET A 143 2.01 -14.84 -7.98
C MET A 143 1.36 -14.30 -9.25
N SER A 144 1.70 -13.05 -9.60
CA SER A 144 1.29 -12.46 -10.87
C SER A 144 1.83 -13.28 -12.05
N THR A 145 0.99 -13.46 -13.06
CA THR A 145 1.34 -14.12 -14.31
C THR A 145 0.88 -13.28 -15.50
N PRO A 146 1.46 -13.44 -16.69
CA PRO A 146 0.97 -12.77 -17.89
C PRO A 146 -0.51 -13.04 -18.20
N GLU A 147 -1.04 -14.18 -17.75
CA GLU A 147 -2.45 -14.52 -17.88
C GLU A 147 -3.31 -13.67 -16.94
N LEU A 148 -2.98 -13.62 -15.67
CA LEU A 148 -3.68 -12.79 -14.68
C LEU A 148 -3.64 -11.31 -15.05
N ASN A 149 -2.52 -10.81 -15.57
CA ASN A 149 -2.41 -9.43 -16.03
C ASN A 149 -3.29 -9.12 -17.25
N ARG A 150 -3.68 -10.13 -18.01
CA ARG A 150 -4.68 -9.98 -19.10
C ARG A 150 -6.11 -10.04 -18.57
N VAL A 151 -6.35 -10.81 -17.53
CA VAL A 151 -7.67 -10.90 -16.85
C VAL A 151 -7.96 -9.62 -16.09
N PHE A 152 -6.95 -9.06 -15.42
CA PHE A 152 -7.01 -7.81 -14.66
C PHE A 152 -6.07 -6.77 -15.29
N PRO A 153 -6.50 -6.12 -16.39
CA PRO A 153 -5.65 -5.18 -17.11
C PRO A 153 -5.50 -3.84 -16.36
N GLY A 154 -4.48 -3.07 -16.72
CA GLY A 154 -4.30 -1.71 -16.22
C GLY A 154 -3.58 -1.59 -14.88
N VAL A 155 -2.90 -2.64 -14.41
CA VAL A 155 -2.06 -2.58 -13.20
C VAL A 155 -0.75 -1.84 -13.55
N MET A 156 -0.79 -0.51 -13.53
CA MET A 156 0.36 0.36 -13.80
C MET A 156 1.00 0.93 -12.53
N ALA A 157 0.40 0.70 -11.37
CA ALA A 157 0.87 1.16 -10.08
C ALA A 157 0.46 0.19 -8.96
N LEU A 158 1.10 0.29 -7.80
CA LEU A 158 0.78 -0.53 -6.63
C LEU A 158 0.46 0.35 -5.41
N PRO A 159 -0.47 -0.11 -4.55
CA PRO A 159 -1.37 -1.22 -4.79
C PRO A 159 -2.41 -0.91 -5.87
N THR A 160 -2.96 -1.93 -6.54
CA THR A 160 -4.15 -1.81 -7.37
C THR A 160 -5.14 -2.87 -6.94
N SER A 161 -6.37 -2.46 -6.65
CA SER A 161 -7.43 -3.34 -6.17
C SER A 161 -8.60 -3.37 -7.12
N PHE A 162 -8.97 -4.55 -7.58
CA PHE A 162 -10.18 -4.80 -8.34
C PHE A 162 -11.28 -5.32 -7.41
N ILE A 163 -12.45 -4.72 -7.47
CA ILE A 163 -13.62 -5.18 -6.75
C ILE A 163 -14.50 -5.96 -7.73
N VAL A 164 -14.70 -7.23 -7.42
CA VAL A 164 -15.53 -8.16 -8.19
C VAL A 164 -16.79 -8.44 -7.41
N ASP A 165 -17.93 -8.27 -8.06
CA ASP A 165 -19.24 -8.56 -7.47
C ASP A 165 -19.54 -10.06 -7.39
N PRO A 166 -20.59 -10.49 -6.67
CA PRO A 166 -20.95 -11.90 -6.57
C PRO A 166 -21.30 -12.59 -7.91
N ASP A 167 -21.56 -11.83 -8.96
CA ASP A 167 -21.80 -12.36 -10.30
C ASP A 167 -20.51 -12.59 -11.13
N GLY A 168 -19.36 -12.22 -10.56
CA GLY A 168 -18.05 -12.35 -11.21
C GLY A 168 -17.74 -11.23 -12.19
N ARG A 169 -18.26 -10.00 -11.94
CA ARG A 169 -18.01 -8.81 -12.75
C ARG A 169 -17.12 -7.83 -12.00
N VAL A 170 -16.16 -7.25 -12.67
CA VAL A 170 -15.38 -6.13 -12.13
C VAL A 170 -16.26 -4.90 -12.11
N VAL A 171 -16.56 -4.41 -10.92
CA VAL A 171 -17.46 -3.26 -10.67
C VAL A 171 -16.73 -2.02 -10.21
N GLN A 172 -15.46 -2.14 -9.79
CA GLN A 172 -14.61 -1.02 -9.40
C GLN A 172 -13.14 -1.41 -9.48
N THR A 173 -12.29 -0.42 -9.77
CA THR A 173 -10.83 -0.54 -9.74
C THR A 173 -10.24 0.64 -8.99
N HIS A 174 -9.48 0.37 -7.95
CA HIS A 174 -8.76 1.38 -7.20
C HIS A 174 -7.27 1.30 -7.50
N VAL A 175 -6.68 2.42 -7.84
CA VAL A 175 -5.23 2.56 -8.04
C VAL A 175 -4.66 3.37 -6.88
N GLY A 176 -3.69 2.80 -6.16
CA GLY A 176 -3.11 3.38 -4.96
C GLY A 176 -3.83 2.95 -3.67
N LEU A 177 -3.39 3.52 -2.56
CA LEU A 177 -3.97 3.25 -1.22
C LEU A 177 -5.44 3.65 -1.16
N VAL A 178 -6.28 2.70 -0.77
CA VAL A 178 -7.72 2.93 -0.57
C VAL A 178 -8.01 3.10 0.92
N PRO A 179 -8.76 4.15 1.31
CA PRO A 179 -9.21 4.24 2.68
C PRO A 179 -10.03 3.01 3.08
N PRO A 180 -9.75 2.36 4.24
CA PRO A 180 -10.42 1.12 4.65
C PRO A 180 -11.94 1.22 4.68
N GLY A 181 -12.46 2.41 5.00
CA GLY A 181 -13.89 2.69 5.01
C GLY A 181 -14.56 2.57 3.65
N VAL A 182 -13.85 2.87 2.55
CA VAL A 182 -14.38 2.74 1.18
C VAL A 182 -14.54 1.27 0.82
N LEU A 183 -13.49 0.46 1.01
CA LEU A 183 -13.54 -0.98 0.74
C LEU A 183 -14.62 -1.70 1.58
N GLU A 184 -14.81 -1.26 2.81
CA GLU A 184 -15.86 -1.78 3.68
C GLU A 184 -17.27 -1.43 3.19
N GLN A 185 -17.48 -0.19 2.75
CA GLN A 185 -18.79 0.24 2.21
C GLN A 185 -19.13 -0.49 0.91
N GLU A 186 -18.18 -0.62 -0.01
CA GLU A 186 -18.35 -1.39 -1.25
C GLU A 186 -18.68 -2.85 -0.93
N THR A 187 -17.94 -3.47 0.00
CA THR A 187 -18.23 -4.84 0.47
C THR A 187 -19.64 -4.96 1.01
N ARG A 188 -20.08 -4.05 1.88
CA ARG A 188 -21.41 -4.08 2.50
C ARG A 188 -22.52 -3.89 1.48
N PHE A 189 -22.35 -2.97 0.56
CA PHE A 189 -23.32 -2.72 -0.51
C PHE A 189 -23.44 -3.93 -1.45
N LEU A 190 -22.32 -4.39 -2.01
CA LEU A 190 -22.29 -5.49 -2.97
C LEU A 190 -22.74 -6.83 -2.37
N ALA A 191 -22.49 -7.04 -1.08
CA ALA A 191 -22.97 -8.20 -0.32
C ALA A 191 -24.42 -8.05 0.18
N SER A 192 -25.12 -6.97 -0.18
CA SER A 192 -26.50 -6.68 0.25
C SER A 192 -26.68 -6.61 1.79
N ILE A 193 -25.63 -6.20 2.51
CA ILE A 193 -25.67 -6.00 3.97
C ILE A 193 -26.28 -4.64 4.30
N ASP A 194 -25.99 -3.62 3.50
CA ASP A 194 -26.42 -2.26 3.73
C ASP A 194 -27.04 -1.67 2.45
N ALA A 195 -28.30 -1.30 2.55
CA ALA A 195 -29.06 -0.72 1.44
C ALA A 195 -29.08 0.82 1.44
N ASP A 196 -28.57 1.46 2.51
CA ASP A 196 -28.59 2.92 2.67
C ASP A 196 -27.39 3.62 2.02
N ILE A 197 -26.56 2.85 1.30
CA ILE A 197 -25.41 3.37 0.55
C ILE A 197 -25.86 3.89 -0.81
N THR A 198 -25.53 5.14 -1.11
CA THR A 198 -25.78 5.75 -2.42
C THR A 198 -24.69 5.32 -3.40
N VAL A 199 -25.10 4.89 -4.59
CA VAL A 199 -24.15 4.51 -5.65
C VAL A 199 -24.15 5.57 -6.73
N ASN A 200 -22.98 6.10 -7.05
CA ASN A 200 -22.72 6.87 -8.25
C ASN A 200 -22.15 5.94 -9.32
N LEU A 201 -22.84 5.84 -10.45
CA LEU A 201 -22.29 5.13 -11.60
C LEU A 201 -21.34 6.05 -12.37
N VAL A 202 -20.15 5.54 -12.65
CA VAL A 202 -19.11 6.27 -13.39
C VAL A 202 -18.72 5.51 -14.65
N ASP A 203 -18.36 6.25 -15.70
CA ASP A 203 -17.80 5.64 -16.90
C ASP A 203 -16.39 5.13 -16.63
N GLU A 204 -16.03 3.98 -17.18
CA GLU A 204 -14.72 3.35 -17.00
C GLU A 204 -13.56 4.28 -17.42
N ASP A 205 -13.76 5.12 -18.44
CA ASP A 205 -12.78 6.10 -18.93
C ASP A 205 -12.39 7.19 -17.91
N ARG A 206 -13.17 7.36 -16.83
CA ARG A 206 -12.82 8.28 -15.73
C ARG A 206 -11.75 7.75 -14.78
N HIS A 207 -11.38 6.48 -14.89
CA HIS A 207 -10.28 5.87 -14.13
C HIS A 207 -8.88 6.36 -14.59
N SER A 208 -8.78 7.40 -15.39
CA SER A 208 -7.50 8.10 -15.70
C SER A 208 -6.84 8.73 -14.48
N LEU A 209 -7.24 8.34 -13.27
CA LEU A 209 -6.81 8.98 -12.03
C LEU A 209 -5.66 8.25 -11.37
N LEU A 210 -4.60 8.03 -12.13
CA LEU A 210 -3.26 7.76 -11.59
C LEU A 210 -2.73 8.92 -10.74
N VAL A 211 -3.52 9.98 -10.54
CA VAL A 211 -3.20 11.10 -9.63
C VAL A 211 -2.92 10.60 -8.22
N ASN A 212 -3.54 9.50 -7.83
CA ASN A 212 -3.35 8.86 -6.53
C ASN A 212 -2.51 7.58 -6.61
N ALA A 213 -1.82 7.32 -7.73
CA ALA A 213 -0.92 6.18 -7.84
C ALA A 213 0.12 6.27 -6.73
N ALA A 214 -0.07 5.48 -5.69
CA ALA A 214 0.79 5.51 -4.53
C ALA A 214 2.17 4.91 -4.83
N TYR A 215 2.25 4.00 -5.82
CA TYR A 215 3.50 3.37 -6.21
C TYR A 215 3.43 2.84 -7.66
N ALA A 216 3.95 3.61 -8.61
CA ALA A 216 3.96 3.23 -10.01
C ALA A 216 4.97 2.12 -10.30
N THR A 217 4.62 1.17 -11.15
CA THR A 217 5.48 0.08 -11.60
C THR A 217 5.88 0.20 -13.07
N GLU A 218 5.14 1.01 -13.83
CA GLU A 218 5.45 1.40 -15.20
C GLU A 218 5.55 2.91 -15.29
N ILE A 219 6.63 3.41 -15.84
CA ILE A 219 6.92 4.84 -15.90
C ILE A 219 6.95 5.28 -17.36
N PRO A 220 6.00 6.10 -17.82
CA PRO A 220 5.95 6.55 -19.20
C PRO A 220 7.26 7.17 -19.66
N GLY A 221 7.82 6.64 -20.76
CA GLY A 221 9.08 7.10 -21.35
C GLY A 221 10.35 6.48 -20.80
N LEU A 222 10.26 5.55 -19.81
CA LEU A 222 11.40 4.77 -19.34
C LEU A 222 11.29 3.30 -19.74
N ASP A 223 12.39 2.74 -20.22
CA ASP A 223 12.54 1.30 -20.43
C ASP A 223 13.26 0.68 -19.24
N LEU A 224 12.52 -0.03 -18.40
CA LEU A 224 13.02 -0.71 -17.22
C LEU A 224 13.25 -2.21 -17.46
N THR A 225 13.04 -2.70 -18.68
CA THR A 225 13.13 -4.13 -19.02
C THR A 225 14.56 -4.65 -19.04
N SER A 226 15.53 -3.76 -19.26
CA SER A 226 16.96 -4.08 -19.26
C SER A 226 17.59 -4.20 -17.87
N LEU A 227 16.86 -3.81 -16.82
CA LEU A 227 17.32 -3.85 -15.44
C LEU A 227 17.22 -5.25 -14.84
N THR A 228 18.18 -5.61 -13.98
CA THR A 228 18.02 -6.78 -13.12
C THR A 228 16.84 -6.59 -12.16
N PRO A 229 16.25 -7.67 -11.58
CA PRO A 229 15.15 -7.53 -10.61
C PRO A 229 15.47 -6.57 -9.45
N ASP A 230 16.66 -6.67 -8.86
CA ASP A 230 17.10 -5.81 -7.75
C ASP A 230 17.25 -4.34 -8.18
N GLN A 231 17.86 -4.12 -9.36
CA GLN A 231 17.99 -2.77 -9.93
C GLN A 231 16.61 -2.18 -10.24
N ARG A 232 15.68 -2.97 -10.77
CA ARG A 232 14.33 -2.53 -11.06
C ARG A 232 13.59 -2.11 -9.79
N VAL A 233 13.65 -2.92 -8.74
CA VAL A 233 13.06 -2.58 -7.43
C VAL A 233 13.63 -1.28 -6.89
N THR A 234 14.96 -1.14 -6.85
CA THR A 234 15.63 0.07 -6.36
C THR A 234 15.24 1.30 -7.18
N THR A 235 15.21 1.18 -8.51
CA THR A 235 14.82 2.26 -9.41
C THR A 235 13.37 2.70 -9.15
N LEU A 236 12.44 1.75 -9.07
CA LEU A 236 11.03 2.04 -8.83
C LEU A 236 10.82 2.68 -7.46
N GLN A 237 11.51 2.24 -6.41
CA GLN A 237 11.46 2.87 -5.10
C GLN A 237 11.86 4.32 -5.17
N ARG A 238 13.02 4.62 -5.75
CA ARG A 238 13.52 5.99 -5.89
C ARG A 238 12.58 6.86 -6.70
N LEU A 239 12.09 6.39 -7.85
CA LEU A 239 11.16 7.15 -8.70
C LEU A 239 9.83 7.46 -7.99
N ASN A 240 9.37 6.59 -7.09
CA ASN A 240 8.16 6.80 -6.32
C ASN A 240 8.38 7.62 -5.03
N GLU A 241 9.62 7.86 -4.61
CA GLU A 241 9.97 8.62 -3.41
C GLU A 241 10.56 10.01 -3.75
N GLU A 242 11.39 10.11 -4.79
CA GLU A 242 12.04 11.36 -5.18
C GLU A 242 11.06 12.33 -5.84
N LEU A 243 11.05 13.59 -5.38
CA LEU A 243 10.13 14.60 -5.89
C LEU A 243 10.61 15.18 -7.22
N CYS A 244 9.66 15.44 -8.13
CA CYS A 244 9.92 16.21 -9.33
C CYS A 244 10.14 17.70 -8.98
N ASN A 245 11.16 18.32 -9.55
CA ASN A 245 11.51 19.72 -9.32
C ASN A 245 10.74 20.73 -10.21
N CYS A 246 9.70 20.27 -10.94
CA CYS A 246 8.85 21.15 -11.76
C CYS A 246 7.88 22.03 -10.93
N GLY A 247 7.83 21.84 -9.60
CA GLY A 247 6.92 22.58 -8.71
C GLY A 247 5.54 21.93 -8.51
N CYS A 248 5.26 20.78 -9.16
CA CYS A 248 3.99 20.07 -9.05
C CYS A 248 3.79 19.35 -7.71
N LYS A 249 4.85 19.20 -6.91
CA LYS A 249 4.87 18.44 -5.63
C LYS A 249 4.57 16.95 -5.77
N LEU A 250 4.64 16.41 -6.97
CA LEU A 250 4.50 14.99 -7.27
C LEU A 250 5.87 14.30 -7.23
N THR A 251 5.88 12.99 -6.98
CA THR A 251 7.09 12.20 -7.18
C THR A 251 7.46 12.13 -8.67
N LEU A 252 8.66 11.68 -8.99
CA LEU A 252 9.08 11.52 -10.38
C LEU A 252 8.13 10.58 -11.13
N ALA A 253 7.79 9.44 -10.53
CA ALA A 253 6.85 8.49 -11.08
C ALA A 253 5.46 9.12 -11.30
N GLN A 254 4.89 9.74 -10.29
CA GLN A 254 3.59 10.41 -10.39
C GLN A 254 3.60 11.52 -11.44
N CYS A 255 4.67 12.31 -11.51
CA CYS A 255 4.79 13.35 -12.50
C CYS A 255 4.83 12.80 -13.94
N ARG A 256 5.60 11.70 -14.15
CA ARG A 256 5.65 11.04 -15.47
C ARG A 256 4.30 10.47 -15.91
N ILE A 257 3.52 9.93 -14.97
CA ILE A 257 2.21 9.35 -15.24
C ILE A 257 1.19 10.44 -15.54
N ASN A 258 1.14 11.50 -14.73
CA ASN A 258 0.13 12.55 -14.85
C ASN A 258 0.46 13.59 -15.94
N ASP A 259 1.74 13.82 -16.22
CA ASP A 259 2.23 14.76 -17.22
C ASP A 259 3.46 14.20 -17.94
N ALA A 260 3.24 13.29 -18.86
CA ALA A 260 4.30 12.71 -19.68
C ALA A 260 5.08 13.75 -20.52
N ALA A 261 4.54 14.94 -20.72
CA ALA A 261 5.18 16.05 -21.43
C ALA A 261 6.04 16.94 -20.51
N CYS A 262 6.05 16.70 -19.20
CA CYS A 262 6.87 17.47 -18.27
C CYS A 262 8.35 17.40 -18.64
N GLY A 263 8.94 18.53 -19.01
CA GLY A 263 10.34 18.63 -19.45
C GLY A 263 11.38 18.38 -18.34
N PHE A 264 10.95 18.31 -17.07
CA PHE A 264 11.83 18.08 -15.92
C PHE A 264 11.83 16.62 -15.46
N SER A 265 10.68 15.95 -15.50
CA SER A 265 10.53 14.62 -14.89
C SER A 265 11.28 13.53 -15.65
N LEU A 266 11.29 13.56 -16.99
CA LEU A 266 11.98 12.52 -17.78
C LEU A 266 13.50 12.53 -17.58
N PRO A 267 14.22 13.65 -17.72
CA PRO A 267 15.67 13.65 -17.48
C PRO A 267 16.07 13.25 -16.07
N LEU A 268 15.26 13.62 -15.07
CA LEU A 268 15.51 13.24 -13.67
C LEU A 268 15.26 11.73 -13.48
N ALA A 269 14.24 11.18 -14.08
CA ALA A 269 13.94 9.76 -13.97
C ALA A 269 15.00 8.91 -14.70
N GLU A 270 15.49 9.35 -15.87
CA GLU A 270 16.60 8.72 -16.57
C GLU A 270 17.91 8.78 -15.75
N ALA A 271 18.16 9.88 -15.03
CA ALA A 271 19.30 9.99 -14.14
C ALA A 271 19.24 8.99 -12.98
N VAL A 272 18.05 8.73 -12.40
CA VAL A 272 17.84 7.69 -11.38
C VAL A 272 18.20 6.31 -11.93
N VAL A 273 17.74 5.99 -13.16
CA VAL A 273 18.07 4.71 -13.82
C VAL A 273 19.59 4.58 -14.01
N ALA A 274 20.22 5.61 -14.56
CA ALA A 274 21.66 5.59 -14.83
C ALA A 274 22.48 5.41 -13.55
N ASP A 275 22.07 6.06 -12.47
CA ASP A 275 22.74 5.94 -11.16
C ASP A 275 22.63 4.51 -10.62
N VAL A 276 21.47 3.89 -10.65
CA VAL A 276 21.26 2.51 -10.18
C VAL A 276 22.02 1.48 -11.01
N VAL A 277 22.17 1.70 -12.32
CA VAL A 277 22.94 0.80 -13.20
C VAL A 277 24.45 0.91 -12.98
N SER A 278 24.94 2.07 -12.50
CA SER A 278 26.37 2.31 -12.29
C SER A 278 26.94 1.66 -11.03
N PHE A 279 26.10 1.13 -10.16
CA PHE A 279 26.47 0.38 -8.94
C PHE A 279 26.31 -1.13 -9.14
#